data_32420c395eeca18825537f626eb9508d
#
_entry.id   32420c395eeca18825537f626eb9508d
#
_cell.length_a   1.000
_cell.length_b   1.000
_cell.length_c   1.000
_cell.angle_alpha   90.00
_cell.angle_beta   90.00
_cell.angle_gamma   90.00
#
_symmetry.space_group_name_H-M   'P 1'
#
loop_
_entity.id
_entity.type
_entity.pdbx_description
1 polymer ?
#
loop_
_entity_poly.entity_id
_entity_poly.type
_entity_poly.pdbx_seq_one_letter_code
_entity_poly.pdbx_strand_id
1 'polypeptide(L)'
;MSDTPPATPVSFPEFSPVSTAQWQAQLARELKGADPASLRWTMPDGLVAEPFYHREALTALGGAPPPLPPRPAPCRNVVALTVPAGTDGRLQIEQAADALARGAGGIHFILNKEVANFALGELADRLPLATTWIGYTVLQQPDQLLERLRDISPNEPLLGFLRFAPITVPEGAELAMYRTALRRCLELARGWANFPVLAVNGAFFGNRGATLTQQVAYSLSTAATMLAYLPDEECGITVADVAANFHLDFAIGTSYFPEIARLRATRRLWATLLHAYGLPPQGAADLLIHASTSTWTQTTLDPHTNLLRHTTEAMSAVLGGADSIQVAAYDCLYQHYTEFSARLARNQPLILLEEAHLDWVADPAAGSYFLETLTDELARAAWVEFQALEAKGGMLEARNQAMEAISKVGLEKFKRIATGQDVVVGTNRFQNAQEKFDFQPKQLLRSRDFDTTRATYPSEVLRLATALHFERRANQDKQATLVLLGNAAVNEEIAAAFWHLLHPGQTSQPPMPDIASDSYSVLFSKPDEATLMYATPAQFDHLARVVQQVPVGHIFDIPSLINSDLATLLEAVRVFGFKEFLVEGHRTEEVLARLQGR
;
A
#
# COMPACT_ATOMS: atom_id res chain seq x y z
N MET A 1 8.23 -26.26 41.13
CA MET A 1 9.40 -25.65 40.45
C MET A 1 10.33 -26.80 40.11
N SER A 2 10.32 -27.25 38.86
CA SER A 2 11.25 -28.28 38.40
C SER A 2 12.54 -27.59 37.97
N ASP A 3 13.62 -27.83 38.71
CA ASP A 3 14.98 -27.46 38.34
C ASP A 3 15.40 -28.28 37.11
N THR A 4 15.00 -27.83 35.93
CA THR A 4 15.59 -28.35 34.70
C THR A 4 16.92 -27.59 34.51
N PRO A 5 18.08 -28.29 34.50
CA PRO A 5 19.35 -27.62 34.28
C PRO A 5 19.34 -26.91 32.93
N PRO A 6 19.97 -25.72 32.82
CA PRO A 6 20.04 -25.02 31.56
C PRO A 6 20.62 -25.96 30.48
N ALA A 7 19.89 -26.07 29.36
CA ALA A 7 20.34 -26.91 28.25
C ALA A 7 21.74 -26.46 27.82
N THR A 8 22.68 -27.38 27.82
CA THR A 8 24.05 -27.13 27.35
C THR A 8 23.94 -26.66 25.89
N PRO A 9 24.47 -25.51 25.52
CA PRO A 9 24.38 -25.04 24.14
C PRO A 9 25.01 -26.08 23.20
N VAL A 10 24.27 -26.43 22.15
CA VAL A 10 24.79 -27.36 21.13
C VAL A 10 26.03 -26.67 20.52
N SER A 11 27.18 -27.33 20.65
CA SER A 11 28.48 -26.87 20.15
C SER A 11 28.98 -27.81 19.07
N PHE A 12 29.44 -27.24 17.98
CA PHE A 12 30.13 -27.96 16.89
C PHE A 12 31.60 -27.53 16.88
N PRO A 13 32.43 -28.07 17.79
CA PRO A 13 33.82 -27.60 17.97
C PRO A 13 34.70 -27.84 16.74
N GLU A 14 34.27 -28.72 15.83
CA GLU A 14 34.90 -28.98 14.54
C GLU A 14 34.77 -27.78 13.55
N PHE A 15 33.81 -26.88 13.76
CA PHE A 15 33.64 -25.69 12.98
C PHE A 15 34.09 -24.47 13.77
N SER A 16 35.17 -23.82 13.32
CA SER A 16 35.64 -22.56 13.92
C SER A 16 34.62 -21.45 13.72
N PRO A 17 34.33 -20.63 14.74
CA PRO A 17 33.50 -19.46 14.59
C PRO A 17 34.05 -18.52 13.50
N VAL A 18 33.17 -18.06 12.59
CA VAL A 18 33.52 -17.12 11.52
C VAL A 18 32.96 -15.76 11.88
N SER A 19 33.83 -14.72 11.86
CA SER A 19 33.41 -13.35 12.07
C SER A 19 32.81 -12.73 10.81
N THR A 20 32.04 -11.64 10.96
CA THR A 20 31.54 -10.85 9.84
C THR A 20 32.68 -10.37 8.92
N ALA A 21 33.80 -9.94 9.49
CA ALA A 21 34.96 -9.53 8.71
C ALA A 21 35.56 -10.66 7.87
N GLN A 22 35.65 -11.89 8.41
CA GLN A 22 36.11 -13.05 7.65
C GLN A 22 35.17 -13.41 6.52
N TRP A 23 33.87 -13.36 6.78
CA TRP A 23 32.85 -13.58 5.76
C TRP A 23 32.94 -12.53 4.63
N GLN A 24 33.05 -11.24 4.98
CA GLN A 24 33.20 -10.16 4.01
C GLN A 24 34.48 -10.30 3.16
N ALA A 25 35.60 -10.71 3.79
CA ALA A 25 36.83 -10.99 3.07
C ALA A 25 36.70 -12.14 2.08
N GLN A 26 35.96 -13.19 2.45
CA GLN A 26 35.68 -14.31 1.55
C GLN A 26 34.76 -13.87 0.40
N LEU A 27 33.70 -13.13 0.70
CA LEU A 27 32.77 -12.57 -0.29
C LEU A 27 33.52 -11.71 -1.34
N ALA A 28 34.41 -10.82 -0.89
CA ALA A 28 35.20 -9.98 -1.79
C ALA A 28 36.10 -10.80 -2.73
N ARG A 29 36.65 -11.93 -2.25
CA ARG A 29 37.42 -12.86 -3.11
C ARG A 29 36.53 -13.55 -4.15
N GLU A 30 35.35 -14.00 -3.77
CA GLU A 30 34.42 -14.71 -4.64
C GLU A 30 33.79 -13.80 -5.72
N LEU A 31 33.59 -12.54 -5.40
CA LEU A 31 33.09 -11.53 -6.33
C LEU A 31 34.09 -11.15 -7.44
N LYS A 32 35.37 -11.60 -7.34
CA LYS A 32 36.39 -11.41 -8.40
C LYS A 32 36.53 -9.96 -8.88
N GLY A 33 36.39 -9.00 -7.98
CA GLY A 33 36.52 -7.58 -8.27
C GLY A 33 35.20 -6.83 -8.51
N ALA A 34 34.06 -7.50 -8.48
CA ALA A 34 32.78 -6.82 -8.42
C ALA A 34 32.60 -6.17 -7.02
N ASP A 35 31.92 -5.02 -7.00
CA ASP A 35 31.68 -4.29 -5.75
C ASP A 35 30.70 -5.08 -4.86
N PRO A 36 31.07 -5.43 -3.61
CA PRO A 36 30.15 -6.04 -2.65
C PRO A 36 28.87 -5.24 -2.40
N ALA A 37 28.88 -3.92 -2.61
CA ALA A 37 27.72 -3.08 -2.49
C ALA A 37 26.60 -3.45 -3.49
N SER A 38 26.94 -4.11 -4.62
CA SER A 38 25.96 -4.61 -5.59
C SER A 38 25.02 -5.70 -5.04
N LEU A 39 25.39 -6.34 -3.92
CA LEU A 39 24.56 -7.34 -3.24
C LEU A 39 23.63 -6.73 -2.18
N ARG A 40 23.76 -5.45 -1.90
CA ARG A 40 22.90 -4.75 -0.95
C ARG A 40 21.55 -4.45 -1.56
N TRP A 41 20.52 -4.62 -0.74
CA TRP A 41 19.18 -4.20 -1.11
C TRP A 41 18.83 -2.86 -0.45
N THR A 42 18.76 -1.81 -1.24
CA THR A 42 18.30 -0.50 -0.79
C THR A 42 16.79 -0.39 -0.93
N MET A 43 16.10 -0.17 0.18
CA MET A 43 14.66 0.01 0.23
C MET A 43 14.25 1.43 -0.18
N PRO A 44 12.97 1.66 -0.52
CA PRO A 44 12.49 2.99 -0.94
C PRO A 44 12.64 4.09 0.12
N ASP A 45 12.76 3.75 1.38
CA ASP A 45 13.01 4.64 2.52
C ASP A 45 14.50 4.86 2.82
N GLY A 46 15.38 4.34 1.97
CA GLY A 46 16.82 4.49 2.09
C GLY A 46 17.47 3.51 3.07
N LEU A 47 16.70 2.66 3.74
CA LEU A 47 17.27 1.60 4.57
C LEU A 47 17.97 0.57 3.69
N VAL A 48 19.10 0.04 4.16
CA VAL A 48 19.94 -0.86 3.40
C VAL A 48 20.02 -2.21 4.09
N ALA A 49 19.52 -3.25 3.43
CA ALA A 49 19.71 -4.61 3.88
C ALA A 49 21.02 -5.19 3.32
N GLU A 50 21.85 -5.70 4.20
CA GLU A 50 23.07 -6.43 3.85
C GLU A 50 22.70 -7.85 3.36
N PRO A 51 23.51 -8.47 2.49
CA PRO A 51 23.23 -9.83 2.00
C PRO A 51 23.37 -10.91 3.07
N PHE A 52 23.95 -10.58 4.21
CA PHE A 52 24.22 -11.51 5.32
C PHE A 52 24.19 -10.79 6.66
N TYR A 53 23.58 -11.44 7.64
CA TYR A 53 23.54 -11.00 9.03
C TYR A 53 24.08 -12.09 9.95
N HIS A 54 24.85 -11.69 10.96
CA HIS A 54 25.52 -12.57 11.88
C HIS A 54 25.22 -12.18 13.33
N ARG A 55 25.58 -13.02 14.29
CA ARG A 55 25.42 -12.77 15.73
C ARG A 55 25.99 -11.40 16.17
N GLU A 56 27.05 -10.94 15.53
CA GLU A 56 27.63 -9.63 15.81
C GLU A 56 26.66 -8.47 15.57
N ALA A 57 25.67 -8.61 14.67
CA ALA A 57 24.63 -7.62 14.46
C ALA A 57 23.78 -7.40 15.73
N LEU A 58 23.41 -8.49 16.42
CA LEU A 58 22.71 -8.37 17.70
C LEU A 58 23.60 -7.78 18.80
N THR A 59 24.89 -8.09 18.78
CA THR A 59 25.85 -7.49 19.73
C THR A 59 25.92 -5.98 19.56
N ALA A 60 25.89 -5.49 18.31
CA ALA A 60 25.84 -4.06 18.00
C ALA A 60 24.55 -3.37 18.50
N LEU A 61 23.45 -4.10 18.61
CA LEU A 61 22.19 -3.63 19.22
C LEU A 61 22.21 -3.66 20.77
N GLY A 62 23.28 -4.14 21.40
CA GLY A 62 23.36 -4.34 22.84
C GLY A 62 22.83 -5.71 23.31
N GLY A 63 22.61 -6.63 22.41
CA GLY A 63 22.04 -7.96 22.61
C GLY A 63 20.75 -8.15 21.81
N ALA A 64 20.14 -9.34 21.92
CA ALA A 64 18.82 -9.58 21.32
C ALA A 64 17.76 -8.74 22.07
N PRO A 65 17.03 -7.86 21.38
CA PRO A 65 15.93 -7.13 21.99
C PRO A 65 14.86 -8.10 22.54
N PRO A 66 14.11 -7.72 23.57
CA PRO A 66 13.04 -8.57 24.08
C PRO A 66 12.01 -8.82 22.97
N PRO A 67 11.44 -10.04 22.89
CA PRO A 67 10.37 -10.35 21.96
C PRO A 67 9.16 -9.46 22.24
N LEU A 68 8.31 -9.28 21.23
CA LEU A 68 7.01 -8.63 21.42
C LEU A 68 6.18 -9.43 22.45
N PRO A 69 5.34 -8.74 23.24
CA PRO A 69 4.44 -9.42 24.14
C PRO A 69 3.49 -10.33 23.36
N PRO A 70 3.09 -11.48 23.94
CA PRO A 70 2.07 -12.31 23.31
C PRO A 70 0.78 -11.51 23.12
N ARG A 71 0.10 -11.75 22.00
CA ARG A 71 -1.23 -11.19 21.75
C ARG A 71 -2.22 -11.66 22.81
N PRO A 72 -3.16 -10.81 23.23
CA PRO A 72 -4.19 -11.22 24.18
C PRO A 72 -5.17 -12.25 23.60
N ALA A 73 -5.23 -12.37 22.26
CA ALA A 73 -6.07 -13.32 21.54
C ALA A 73 -5.39 -13.71 20.21
N PRO A 74 -5.79 -14.84 19.58
CA PRO A 74 -5.38 -15.19 18.23
C PRO A 74 -5.69 -14.06 17.23
N CYS A 75 -4.91 -14.01 16.13
CA CYS A 75 -5.17 -13.04 15.07
C CYS A 75 -6.55 -13.28 14.44
N ARG A 76 -7.36 -12.24 14.32
CA ARG A 76 -8.73 -12.38 13.79
C ARG A 76 -8.76 -12.19 12.28
N ASN A 77 -9.38 -13.13 11.61
CA ASN A 77 -9.77 -13.00 10.21
C ASN A 77 -11.00 -12.11 10.08
N VAL A 78 -10.85 -10.90 9.60
CA VAL A 78 -11.92 -9.90 9.52
C VAL A 78 -12.43 -9.74 8.09
N VAL A 79 -13.76 -9.83 7.92
CA VAL A 79 -14.42 -9.60 6.63
C VAL A 79 -14.97 -8.18 6.58
N ALA A 80 -14.55 -7.40 5.59
CA ALA A 80 -15.07 -6.06 5.37
C ALA A 80 -16.32 -6.06 4.50
N LEU A 81 -17.32 -5.30 4.91
CA LEU A 81 -18.60 -5.14 4.21
C LEU A 81 -18.93 -3.66 4.09
N THR A 82 -18.92 -3.16 2.87
CA THR A 82 -19.27 -1.76 2.58
C THR A 82 -20.78 -1.64 2.46
N VAL A 83 -21.36 -0.77 3.28
CA VAL A 83 -22.78 -0.41 3.20
C VAL A 83 -22.92 0.73 2.19
N PRO A 84 -23.60 0.50 1.05
CA PRO A 84 -23.78 1.54 0.05
C PRO A 84 -24.59 2.72 0.59
N ALA A 85 -24.25 3.93 0.11
CA ALA A 85 -25.00 5.12 0.48
C ALA A 85 -26.49 4.99 0.09
N GLY A 86 -27.38 5.41 0.99
CA GLY A 86 -28.83 5.33 0.79
C GLY A 86 -29.46 3.96 1.07
N THR A 87 -28.68 2.99 1.58
CA THR A 87 -29.21 1.69 2.04
C THR A 87 -29.15 1.59 3.56
N ASP A 88 -29.97 0.70 4.12
CA ASP A 88 -29.99 0.43 5.57
C ASP A 88 -28.99 -0.68 6.01
N GLY A 89 -28.28 -1.30 5.09
CA GLY A 89 -27.27 -2.31 5.34
C GLY A 89 -27.77 -3.70 5.70
N ARG A 90 -29.07 -3.99 5.58
CA ARG A 90 -29.62 -5.33 5.88
C ARG A 90 -28.96 -6.44 5.09
N LEU A 91 -28.70 -6.21 3.81
CA LEU A 91 -27.96 -7.18 3.00
C LEU A 91 -26.56 -7.46 3.56
N GLN A 92 -25.85 -6.42 3.99
CA GLN A 92 -24.52 -6.56 4.57
C GLN A 92 -24.57 -7.25 5.95
N ILE A 93 -25.65 -7.05 6.72
CA ILE A 93 -25.86 -7.77 7.99
C ILE A 93 -26.10 -9.26 7.73
N GLU A 94 -26.84 -9.62 6.70
CA GLU A 94 -27.02 -11.01 6.29
C GLU A 94 -25.70 -11.64 5.82
N GLN A 95 -24.92 -10.92 5.00
CA GLN A 95 -23.58 -11.33 4.57
C GLN A 95 -22.63 -11.48 5.76
N ALA A 96 -22.74 -10.64 6.79
CA ALA A 96 -21.95 -10.75 8.01
C ALA A 96 -22.26 -12.04 8.77
N ALA A 97 -23.53 -12.37 8.95
CA ALA A 97 -23.94 -13.60 9.61
C ALA A 97 -23.45 -14.85 8.85
N ASP A 98 -23.56 -14.84 7.51
CA ASP A 98 -23.02 -15.91 6.67
C ASP A 98 -21.49 -16.02 6.77
N ALA A 99 -20.77 -14.88 6.74
CA ALA A 99 -19.32 -14.88 6.85
C ALA A 99 -18.83 -15.44 8.18
N LEU A 100 -19.49 -15.08 9.30
CA LEU A 100 -19.17 -15.61 10.63
C LEU A 100 -19.48 -17.12 10.71
N ALA A 101 -20.60 -17.55 10.18
CA ALA A 101 -20.94 -18.99 10.13
C ALA A 101 -19.95 -19.80 9.29
N ARG A 102 -19.20 -19.15 8.40
CA ARG A 102 -18.19 -19.78 7.53
C ARG A 102 -16.74 -19.46 7.96
N GLY A 103 -16.51 -19.11 9.21
CA GLY A 103 -15.19 -19.01 9.81
C GLY A 103 -14.56 -17.62 9.83
N ALA A 104 -15.29 -16.54 9.51
CA ALA A 104 -14.80 -15.21 9.83
C ALA A 104 -14.67 -15.02 11.35
N GLY A 105 -13.56 -14.46 11.82
CA GLY A 105 -13.31 -14.13 13.22
C GLY A 105 -13.84 -12.76 13.63
N GLY A 106 -14.33 -11.97 12.68
CA GLY A 106 -14.90 -10.65 12.90
C GLY A 106 -15.43 -10.03 11.61
N ILE A 107 -16.18 -8.95 11.78
CA ILE A 107 -16.78 -8.18 10.69
C ILE A 107 -16.34 -6.73 10.80
N HIS A 108 -16.11 -6.08 9.66
CA HIS A 108 -15.84 -4.65 9.58
C HIS A 108 -16.86 -3.98 8.65
N PHE A 109 -17.81 -3.25 9.22
CA PHE A 109 -18.78 -2.46 8.45
C PHE A 109 -18.18 -1.11 8.06
N ILE A 110 -18.21 -0.80 6.77
CA ILE A 110 -17.80 0.50 6.23
C ILE A 110 -19.07 1.27 5.82
N LEU A 111 -19.44 2.25 6.64
CA LEU A 111 -20.67 3.03 6.50
C LEU A 111 -20.35 4.30 5.70
N ASN A 112 -20.65 4.33 4.41
CA ASN A 112 -20.26 5.43 3.53
C ASN A 112 -21.07 6.71 3.72
N LYS A 113 -22.28 6.63 4.28
CA LYS A 113 -23.14 7.78 4.68
C LYS A 113 -24.11 7.36 5.78
N GLU A 114 -24.74 8.36 6.40
CA GLU A 114 -25.93 8.26 7.27
C GLU A 114 -25.95 7.06 8.23
N VAL A 115 -25.15 7.16 9.26
CA VAL A 115 -25.17 6.22 10.39
C VAL A 115 -26.60 5.99 10.94
N ALA A 116 -27.46 7.00 10.86
CA ALA A 116 -28.84 6.95 11.36
C ALA A 116 -29.68 5.86 10.70
N ASN A 117 -29.43 5.57 9.42
CA ASN A 117 -30.24 4.60 8.65
C ASN A 117 -29.75 3.15 8.77
N PHE A 118 -28.55 2.93 9.33
CA PHE A 118 -28.04 1.56 9.46
C PHE A 118 -28.90 0.73 10.42
N ALA A 119 -29.32 -0.46 10.01
CA ALA A 119 -30.27 -1.32 10.72
C ALA A 119 -29.65 -2.01 11.95
N LEU A 120 -29.17 -1.22 12.92
CA LEU A 120 -28.50 -1.73 14.13
C LEU A 120 -29.35 -2.67 14.98
N GLY A 121 -30.68 -2.47 15.04
CA GLY A 121 -31.60 -3.39 15.74
C GLY A 121 -31.55 -4.79 15.11
N GLU A 122 -31.63 -4.88 13.78
CA GLU A 122 -31.52 -6.17 13.07
C GLU A 122 -30.12 -6.79 13.23
N LEU A 123 -29.06 -5.96 13.29
CA LEU A 123 -27.72 -6.45 13.58
C LEU A 123 -27.66 -7.14 14.96
N ALA A 124 -28.24 -6.50 15.99
CA ALA A 124 -28.28 -7.04 17.35
C ALA A 124 -29.14 -8.30 17.47
N ASP A 125 -30.24 -8.37 16.70
CA ASP A 125 -31.11 -9.55 16.66
C ASP A 125 -30.41 -10.77 16.01
N ARG A 126 -29.52 -10.51 15.04
CA ARG A 126 -28.82 -11.58 14.31
C ARG A 126 -27.49 -11.97 14.90
N LEU A 127 -26.77 -11.04 15.50
CA LEU A 127 -25.40 -11.23 16.00
C LEU A 127 -25.32 -10.84 17.48
N PRO A 128 -24.79 -11.72 18.36
CA PRO A 128 -24.58 -11.39 19.77
C PRO A 128 -23.42 -10.37 19.88
N LEU A 129 -23.77 -9.08 20.05
CA LEU A 129 -22.79 -7.97 20.03
C LEU A 129 -21.69 -8.10 21.10
N ALA A 130 -22.01 -8.68 22.25
CA ALA A 130 -21.07 -8.87 23.37
C ALA A 130 -19.94 -9.86 23.07
N THR A 131 -20.13 -10.77 22.13
CA THR A 131 -19.16 -11.83 21.80
C THR A 131 -18.66 -11.77 20.35
N THR A 132 -19.34 -11.01 19.51
CA THR A 132 -18.95 -10.84 18.10
C THR A 132 -18.01 -9.64 17.97
N TRP A 133 -16.86 -9.86 17.35
CA TRP A 133 -15.93 -8.77 17.07
C TRP A 133 -16.41 -7.98 15.83
N ILE A 134 -16.72 -6.69 16.03
CA ILE A 134 -17.27 -5.84 14.96
C ILE A 134 -16.53 -4.50 14.94
N GLY A 135 -15.83 -4.24 13.84
CA GLY A 135 -15.29 -2.92 13.51
C GLY A 135 -16.30 -2.08 12.73
N TYR A 136 -16.29 -0.79 12.96
CA TYR A 136 -17.09 0.16 12.20
C TYR A 136 -16.18 1.26 11.64
N THR A 137 -16.34 1.58 10.36
CA THR A 137 -15.79 2.81 9.77
C THR A 137 -16.93 3.75 9.45
N VAL A 138 -16.84 4.97 9.92
CA VAL A 138 -17.81 6.04 9.64
C VAL A 138 -17.10 7.28 9.11
N LEU A 139 -17.73 7.99 8.19
CA LEU A 139 -17.23 9.24 7.61
C LEU A 139 -17.76 10.47 8.35
N GLN A 140 -18.87 10.33 9.05
CA GLN A 140 -19.57 11.39 9.76
C GLN A 140 -20.27 10.81 11.00
N GLN A 141 -20.53 11.65 12.00
CA GLN A 141 -21.36 11.36 13.17
C GLN A 141 -20.99 10.07 13.93
N PRO A 142 -19.71 9.89 14.32
CA PRO A 142 -19.26 8.70 15.04
C PRO A 142 -19.96 8.54 16.39
N ASP A 143 -20.27 9.64 17.06
CA ASP A 143 -20.98 9.70 18.32
C ASP A 143 -22.41 9.16 18.22
N GLN A 144 -23.14 9.47 17.17
CA GLN A 144 -24.47 8.91 16.94
C GLN A 144 -24.48 7.38 16.79
N LEU A 145 -23.44 6.82 16.16
CA LEU A 145 -23.31 5.36 16.08
C LEU A 145 -23.14 4.76 17.48
N LEU A 146 -22.25 5.36 18.29
CA LEU A 146 -21.98 4.87 19.64
C LEU A 146 -23.20 5.05 20.57
N GLU A 147 -23.96 6.15 20.48
CA GLU A 147 -25.20 6.34 21.23
C GLU A 147 -26.21 5.22 20.88
N ARG A 148 -26.43 4.95 19.62
CA ARG A 148 -27.34 3.88 19.18
C ARG A 148 -26.84 2.48 19.59
N LEU A 149 -25.54 2.23 19.59
CA LEU A 149 -24.96 0.98 20.12
C LEU A 149 -25.19 0.86 21.63
N ARG A 150 -25.07 1.96 22.39
CA ARG A 150 -25.41 2.00 23.81
C ARG A 150 -26.87 1.72 24.09
N ASP A 151 -27.76 2.28 23.29
CA ASP A 151 -29.22 2.08 23.46
C ASP A 151 -29.63 0.62 23.28
N ILE A 152 -29.03 -0.09 22.32
CA ILE A 152 -29.36 -1.50 22.06
C ILE A 152 -28.59 -2.50 22.92
N SER A 153 -27.44 -2.10 23.49
CA SER A 153 -26.56 -2.95 24.31
C SER A 153 -26.03 -2.18 25.52
N PRO A 154 -26.91 -1.70 26.44
CA PRO A 154 -26.55 -0.70 27.44
C PRO A 154 -25.56 -1.20 28.51
N ASN A 155 -25.53 -2.50 28.80
CA ASN A 155 -24.71 -3.09 29.84
C ASN A 155 -23.71 -4.14 29.35
N GLU A 156 -23.61 -4.36 28.04
CA GLU A 156 -22.75 -5.37 27.49
C GLU A 156 -21.44 -4.75 26.96
N PRO A 157 -20.31 -5.43 27.12
CA PRO A 157 -19.06 -5.02 26.47
C PRO A 157 -19.20 -5.19 24.97
N LEU A 158 -18.62 -4.28 24.21
CA LEU A 158 -18.45 -4.44 22.76
C LEU A 158 -17.02 -4.90 22.47
N LEU A 159 -16.87 -5.65 21.37
CA LEU A 159 -15.59 -6.12 20.86
C LEU A 159 -15.40 -5.59 19.44
N GLY A 160 -14.25 -5.02 19.16
CA GLY A 160 -13.96 -4.49 17.83
C GLY A 160 -13.32 -3.12 17.87
N PHE A 161 -13.73 -2.22 17.00
CA PHE A 161 -13.24 -0.83 17.00
C PHE A 161 -14.21 0.13 16.29
N LEU A 162 -14.04 1.42 16.56
CA LEU A 162 -14.60 2.49 15.74
C LEU A 162 -13.49 3.24 15.02
N ARG A 163 -13.56 3.31 13.69
CA ARG A 163 -12.72 4.17 12.86
C ARG A 163 -13.54 5.34 12.33
N PHE A 164 -13.31 6.52 12.88
CA PHE A 164 -13.79 7.76 12.31
C PHE A 164 -12.77 8.25 11.27
N ALA A 165 -13.15 8.22 10.01
CA ALA A 165 -12.30 8.54 8.88
C ALA A 165 -12.95 9.63 8.02
N PRO A 166 -12.93 10.90 8.44
CA PRO A 166 -13.46 12.00 7.64
C PRO A 166 -12.68 12.11 6.32
N ILE A 167 -13.38 12.48 5.24
CA ILE A 167 -12.80 12.58 3.89
C ILE A 167 -11.66 13.61 3.86
N THR A 168 -11.82 14.70 4.61
CA THR A 168 -10.81 15.74 4.78
C THR A 168 -10.46 15.88 6.25
N VAL A 169 -9.20 16.17 6.58
CA VAL A 169 -8.87 16.52 7.96
C VAL A 169 -9.45 17.90 8.24
N PRO A 170 -10.24 18.02 9.30
CA PRO A 170 -10.89 19.27 9.67
C PRO A 170 -9.86 20.37 9.99
N GLU A 171 -10.17 21.61 9.59
CA GLU A 171 -9.39 22.81 9.91
C GLU A 171 -10.30 23.87 10.54
N GLY A 172 -9.72 24.80 11.27
CA GLY A 172 -10.48 25.89 11.88
C GLY A 172 -11.64 25.43 12.76
N ALA A 173 -12.85 25.92 12.49
CA ALA A 173 -14.06 25.57 13.24
C ALA A 173 -14.41 24.07 13.14
N GLU A 174 -14.14 23.43 12.01
CA GLU A 174 -14.36 21.98 11.84
C GLU A 174 -13.47 21.15 12.76
N LEU A 175 -12.24 21.61 13.02
CA LEU A 175 -11.34 20.94 13.97
C LEU A 175 -11.90 20.93 15.39
N ALA A 176 -12.53 22.02 15.82
CA ALA A 176 -13.19 22.07 17.14
C ALA A 176 -14.38 21.09 17.22
N MET A 177 -15.19 21.01 16.16
CA MET A 177 -16.28 20.04 16.07
C MET A 177 -15.76 18.60 16.06
N TYR A 178 -14.69 18.34 15.31
CA TYR A 178 -14.03 17.03 15.28
C TYR A 178 -13.53 16.62 16.66
N ARG A 179 -12.87 17.53 17.38
CA ARG A 179 -12.43 17.30 18.77
C ARG A 179 -13.60 16.97 19.69
N THR A 180 -14.67 17.75 19.62
CA THR A 180 -15.87 17.52 20.43
C THR A 180 -16.49 16.15 20.15
N ALA A 181 -16.59 15.76 18.88
CA ALA A 181 -17.10 14.44 18.50
C ALA A 181 -16.22 13.31 19.05
N LEU A 182 -14.88 13.42 18.98
CA LEU A 182 -13.97 12.41 19.52
C LEU A 182 -14.04 12.32 21.04
N ARG A 183 -14.14 13.45 21.77
CA ARG A 183 -14.36 13.45 23.22
C ARG A 183 -15.67 12.78 23.58
N ARG A 184 -16.73 13.06 22.82
CA ARG A 184 -18.02 12.39 23.03
C ARG A 184 -17.92 10.89 22.78
N CYS A 185 -17.15 10.46 21.78
CA CYS A 185 -16.87 9.03 21.55
C CYS A 185 -16.15 8.39 22.74
N LEU A 186 -15.15 9.06 23.32
CA LEU A 186 -14.45 8.58 24.50
C LEU A 186 -15.39 8.45 25.73
N GLU A 187 -16.26 9.42 25.95
CA GLU A 187 -17.28 9.35 27.03
C GLU A 187 -18.21 8.15 26.81
N LEU A 188 -18.73 7.99 25.60
CA LEU A 188 -19.62 6.90 25.23
C LEU A 188 -18.96 5.53 25.31
N ALA A 189 -17.66 5.44 25.04
CA ALA A 189 -16.90 4.20 25.10
C ALA A 189 -16.49 3.78 26.52
N ARG A 190 -16.73 4.60 27.55
CA ARG A 190 -16.40 4.25 28.94
C ARG A 190 -17.01 2.90 29.31
N GLY A 191 -16.15 1.98 29.76
CA GLY A 191 -16.54 0.61 30.11
C GLY A 191 -16.42 -0.41 28.96
N TRP A 192 -16.09 0.01 27.77
CA TRP A 192 -15.82 -0.89 26.63
C TRP A 192 -14.31 -1.11 26.47
N ALA A 193 -13.73 -1.95 27.30
CA ALA A 193 -12.27 -2.16 27.34
C ALA A 193 -11.66 -2.70 26.03
N ASN A 194 -12.46 -3.40 25.21
CA ASN A 194 -12.00 -4.05 23.97
C ASN A 194 -12.64 -3.44 22.71
N PHE A 195 -13.01 -2.15 22.80
CA PHE A 195 -13.62 -1.41 21.71
C PHE A 195 -13.03 0.01 21.60
N PRO A 196 -11.76 0.15 21.16
CA PRO A 196 -11.12 1.44 20.98
C PRO A 196 -11.87 2.28 19.93
N VAL A 197 -11.99 3.58 20.21
CA VAL A 197 -12.77 4.53 19.39
C VAL A 197 -11.92 5.60 18.71
N LEU A 198 -10.60 5.59 18.93
CA LEU A 198 -9.65 6.51 18.32
C LEU A 198 -8.81 5.76 17.29
N ALA A 199 -9.10 5.98 16.02
CA ALA A 199 -8.36 5.39 14.94
C ALA A 199 -7.16 6.24 14.52
N VAL A 200 -6.00 5.60 14.35
CA VAL A 200 -4.89 6.15 13.58
C VAL A 200 -4.82 5.42 12.25
N ASN A 201 -5.22 6.10 11.19
CA ASN A 201 -5.34 5.50 9.87
C ASN A 201 -4.00 5.53 9.09
N GLY A 202 -3.05 4.68 9.46
CA GLY A 202 -1.79 4.49 8.76
C GLY A 202 -1.97 3.89 7.35
N ALA A 203 -3.06 3.15 7.13
CA ALA A 203 -3.41 2.62 5.81
C ALA A 203 -3.65 3.73 4.77
N PHE A 204 -4.16 4.88 5.21
CA PHE A 204 -4.31 6.06 4.36
C PHE A 204 -2.96 6.51 3.75
N PHE A 205 -1.90 6.50 4.53
CA PHE A 205 -0.56 6.86 4.07
C PHE A 205 0.03 5.77 3.16
N GLY A 206 -0.09 4.51 3.58
CA GLY A 206 0.43 3.36 2.82
C GLY A 206 -0.18 3.26 1.42
N ASN A 207 -1.50 3.37 1.32
CA ASN A 207 -2.22 3.31 0.04
C ASN A 207 -2.02 4.56 -0.85
N ARG A 208 -1.21 5.53 -0.42
CA ARG A 208 -0.75 6.67 -1.21
C ARG A 208 0.74 6.64 -1.53
N GLY A 209 1.40 5.51 -1.23
CA GLY A 209 2.79 5.28 -1.57
C GLY A 209 3.81 5.76 -0.54
N ALA A 210 3.38 6.11 0.69
CA ALA A 210 4.30 6.42 1.78
C ALA A 210 5.31 5.27 2.01
N THR A 211 6.53 5.60 2.41
CA THR A 211 7.49 4.59 2.87
C THR A 211 7.02 3.95 4.18
N LEU A 212 7.60 2.81 4.56
CA LEU A 212 7.26 2.18 5.84
C LEU A 212 7.63 3.09 7.03
N THR A 213 8.77 3.78 6.92
CA THR A 213 9.22 4.78 7.89
C THR A 213 8.20 5.92 8.04
N GLN A 214 7.74 6.50 6.92
CA GLN A 214 6.71 7.55 6.92
C GLN A 214 5.39 7.08 7.52
N GLN A 215 4.95 5.87 7.19
CA GLN A 215 3.70 5.33 7.73
C GLN A 215 3.75 5.26 9.26
N VAL A 216 4.85 4.79 9.84
CA VAL A 216 5.03 4.73 11.29
C VAL A 216 5.14 6.12 11.89
N ALA A 217 6.02 6.97 11.36
CA ALA A 217 6.25 8.33 11.88
C ALA A 217 4.98 9.18 11.89
N TYR A 218 4.23 9.17 10.78
CA TYR A 218 3.01 9.98 10.65
C TYR A 218 1.84 9.41 11.46
N SER A 219 1.81 8.10 11.64
CA SER A 219 0.85 7.48 12.58
C SER A 219 1.14 7.87 14.03
N LEU A 220 2.40 7.83 14.45
CA LEU A 220 2.79 8.27 15.78
C LEU A 220 2.49 9.75 16.01
N SER A 221 2.76 10.62 15.01
CA SER A 221 2.46 12.04 15.10
C SER A 221 0.95 12.32 15.18
N THR A 222 0.14 11.55 14.44
CA THR A 222 -1.32 11.62 14.56
C THR A 222 -1.78 11.25 15.97
N ALA A 223 -1.23 10.18 16.54
CA ALA A 223 -1.54 9.76 17.91
C ALA A 223 -1.05 10.77 18.95
N ALA A 224 0.18 11.31 18.79
CA ALA A 224 0.74 12.33 19.67
C ALA A 224 -0.14 13.60 19.68
N THR A 225 -0.61 14.03 18.51
CA THR A 225 -1.57 15.14 18.39
C THR A 225 -2.84 14.85 19.19
N MET A 226 -3.42 13.64 19.09
CA MET A 226 -4.62 13.29 19.84
C MET A 226 -4.36 13.20 21.35
N LEU A 227 -3.22 12.64 21.77
CA LEU A 227 -2.80 12.57 23.17
C LEU A 227 -2.62 13.97 23.81
N ALA A 228 -2.18 14.94 23.02
CA ALA A 228 -2.04 16.33 23.48
C ALA A 228 -3.35 17.12 23.47
N TYR A 229 -4.27 16.80 22.54
CA TYR A 229 -5.41 17.65 22.21
C TYR A 229 -6.75 17.18 22.79
N LEU A 230 -6.91 15.88 23.04
CA LEU A 230 -8.17 15.31 23.53
C LEU A 230 -8.36 15.34 25.06
N PRO A 231 -7.32 15.25 25.91
CA PRO A 231 -7.52 15.31 27.34
C PRO A 231 -8.29 16.56 27.76
N ASP A 232 -9.16 16.43 28.76
CA ASP A 232 -10.05 17.50 29.22
C ASP A 232 -10.48 17.24 30.68
N GLU A 233 -10.05 18.11 31.58
CA GLU A 233 -10.35 17.98 33.00
C GLU A 233 -11.85 18.19 33.30
N GLU A 234 -12.53 19.06 32.55
CA GLU A 234 -13.95 19.34 32.74
C GLU A 234 -14.81 18.12 32.36
N CYS A 235 -14.42 17.41 31.31
CA CYS A 235 -15.05 16.17 30.86
C CYS A 235 -14.52 14.94 31.61
N GLY A 236 -13.49 15.08 32.46
CA GLY A 236 -12.81 13.98 33.14
C GLY A 236 -12.16 12.98 32.16
N ILE A 237 -11.60 13.48 31.05
CA ILE A 237 -10.87 12.67 30.06
C ILE A 237 -9.39 12.86 30.34
N THR A 238 -8.72 11.80 30.78
CA THR A 238 -7.29 11.79 31.07
C THR A 238 -6.47 11.37 29.84
N VAL A 239 -5.15 11.64 29.85
CA VAL A 239 -4.23 11.13 28.84
C VAL A 239 -4.25 9.60 28.79
N ALA A 240 -4.46 8.94 29.94
CA ALA A 240 -4.56 7.48 30.01
C ALA A 240 -5.84 6.96 29.32
N ASP A 241 -6.97 7.66 29.47
CA ASP A 241 -8.21 7.31 28.78
C ASP A 241 -8.04 7.43 27.27
N VAL A 242 -7.37 8.48 26.79
CA VAL A 242 -7.07 8.66 25.38
C VAL A 242 -6.16 7.53 24.88
N ALA A 243 -5.07 7.24 25.60
CA ALA A 243 -4.10 6.22 25.24
C ALA A 243 -4.70 4.81 25.16
N ALA A 244 -5.61 4.46 26.07
CA ALA A 244 -6.27 3.16 26.10
C ALA A 244 -7.30 2.96 24.97
N ASN A 245 -7.68 4.02 24.27
CA ASN A 245 -8.71 3.98 23.24
C ASN A 245 -8.16 4.01 21.81
N PHE A 246 -6.84 3.86 21.62
CA PHE A 246 -6.26 3.83 20.29
C PHE A 246 -6.33 2.45 19.63
N HIS A 247 -6.56 2.47 18.32
CA HIS A 247 -6.15 1.40 17.44
C HIS A 247 -5.43 1.99 16.21
N LEU A 248 -4.53 1.22 15.65
CA LEU A 248 -3.80 1.59 14.44
C LEU A 248 -4.25 0.71 13.28
N ASP A 249 -4.56 1.34 12.16
CA ASP A 249 -4.85 0.64 10.91
C ASP A 249 -3.63 0.72 9.98
N PHE A 250 -3.18 -0.41 9.45
CA PHE A 250 -2.11 -0.43 8.47
C PHE A 250 -2.49 -1.21 7.20
N ALA A 251 -2.17 -0.62 6.04
CA ALA A 251 -2.12 -1.35 4.79
C ALA A 251 -0.79 -2.10 4.69
N ILE A 252 -0.86 -3.39 4.47
CA ILE A 252 0.31 -4.27 4.34
C ILE A 252 0.64 -4.45 2.87
N GLY A 253 1.85 -4.07 2.49
CA GLY A 253 2.33 -4.19 1.12
C GLY A 253 3.08 -5.49 0.85
N THR A 254 3.65 -5.58 -0.34
CA THR A 254 4.32 -6.81 -0.84
C THR A 254 5.73 -7.03 -0.29
N SER A 255 6.28 -6.07 0.47
CA SER A 255 7.64 -6.18 1.03
C SER A 255 7.63 -7.01 2.32
N TYR A 256 7.69 -8.32 2.21
CA TYR A 256 7.40 -9.29 3.27
C TYR A 256 8.12 -9.04 4.60
N PHE A 257 9.45 -9.07 4.62
CA PHE A 257 10.23 -8.88 5.86
C PHE A 257 10.19 -7.44 6.40
N PRO A 258 10.26 -6.39 5.57
CA PRO A 258 10.07 -5.02 6.03
C PRO A 258 8.70 -4.76 6.67
N GLU A 259 7.64 -5.41 6.20
CA GLU A 259 6.31 -5.29 6.84
C GLU A 259 6.28 -5.92 8.24
N ILE A 260 6.91 -7.09 8.43
CA ILE A 260 7.09 -7.69 9.75
C ILE A 260 7.86 -6.73 10.67
N ALA A 261 8.99 -6.20 10.20
CA ALA A 261 9.81 -5.26 10.96
C ALA A 261 9.04 -3.98 11.31
N ARG A 262 8.20 -3.46 10.40
CA ARG A 262 7.38 -2.27 10.61
C ARG A 262 6.39 -2.45 11.75
N LEU A 263 5.65 -3.54 11.78
CA LEU A 263 4.68 -3.81 12.85
C LEU A 263 5.38 -3.97 14.21
N ARG A 264 6.52 -4.65 14.24
CA ARG A 264 7.36 -4.77 15.44
C ARG A 264 7.91 -3.41 15.89
N ALA A 265 8.44 -2.60 14.98
CA ALA A 265 8.91 -1.26 15.25
C ALA A 265 7.80 -0.34 15.79
N THR A 266 6.59 -0.46 15.22
CA THR A 266 5.42 0.32 15.67
C THR A 266 5.12 0.07 17.14
N ARG A 267 5.07 -1.19 17.62
CA ARG A 267 4.80 -1.48 19.03
C ARG A 267 5.90 -0.97 19.95
N ARG A 268 7.18 -1.09 19.54
CA ARG A 268 8.33 -0.54 20.30
C ARG A 268 8.24 0.99 20.43
N LEU A 269 7.94 1.67 19.34
CA LEU A 269 7.80 3.12 19.31
C LEU A 269 6.55 3.60 20.05
N TRP A 270 5.47 2.82 20.02
CA TRP A 270 4.28 3.10 20.83
C TRP A 270 4.61 3.08 22.31
N ALA A 271 5.36 2.10 22.81
CA ALA A 271 5.84 2.06 24.19
C ALA A 271 6.69 3.30 24.53
N THR A 272 7.54 3.75 23.61
CA THR A 272 8.34 4.97 23.77
C THR A 272 7.46 6.22 23.84
N LEU A 273 6.43 6.30 22.99
CA LEU A 273 5.45 7.40 23.00
C LEU A 273 4.67 7.45 24.31
N LEU A 274 4.15 6.31 24.79
CA LEU A 274 3.46 6.23 26.08
C LEU A 274 4.34 6.73 27.22
N HIS A 275 5.60 6.29 27.25
CA HIS A 275 6.57 6.73 28.26
C HIS A 275 6.80 8.24 28.22
N ALA A 276 6.88 8.84 27.03
CA ALA A 276 7.04 10.28 26.86
C ALA A 276 5.84 11.08 27.41
N TYR A 277 4.65 10.48 27.44
CA TYR A 277 3.45 11.06 28.04
C TYR A 277 3.25 10.66 29.53
N GLY A 278 4.27 10.06 30.18
CA GLY A 278 4.22 9.65 31.57
C GLY A 278 3.36 8.41 31.83
N LEU A 279 3.03 7.64 30.81
CA LEU A 279 2.24 6.42 30.88
C LEU A 279 3.13 5.17 30.93
N PRO A 280 2.66 4.05 31.52
CA PRO A 280 3.40 2.80 31.54
C PRO A 280 3.65 2.27 30.12
N PRO A 281 4.91 2.01 29.71
CA PRO A 281 5.21 1.50 28.35
C PRO A 281 4.64 0.11 28.10
N GLN A 282 4.30 -0.65 29.15
CA GLN A 282 3.66 -1.96 29.07
C GLN A 282 2.27 -1.91 28.39
N GLY A 283 1.58 -0.76 28.47
CA GLY A 283 0.32 -0.53 27.74
C GLY A 283 0.43 -0.66 26.22
N ALA A 284 1.65 -0.72 25.68
CA ALA A 284 1.84 -1.02 24.26
C ALA A 284 1.43 -2.46 23.86
N ALA A 285 1.31 -3.36 24.83
CA ALA A 285 0.78 -4.70 24.58
C ALA A 285 -0.71 -4.68 24.22
N ASP A 286 -1.45 -3.71 24.77
CA ASP A 286 -2.91 -3.59 24.58
C ASP A 286 -3.28 -2.82 23.31
N LEU A 287 -2.30 -2.24 22.62
CA LEU A 287 -2.54 -1.53 21.37
C LEU A 287 -3.11 -2.48 20.31
N LEU A 288 -4.34 -2.22 19.85
CA LEU A 288 -4.93 -2.95 18.74
C LEU A 288 -4.30 -2.51 17.42
N ILE A 289 -3.70 -3.44 16.69
CA ILE A 289 -3.24 -3.22 15.31
C ILE A 289 -4.14 -4.00 14.36
N HIS A 290 -4.93 -3.28 13.58
CA HIS A 290 -5.70 -3.82 12.47
C HIS A 290 -4.90 -3.71 11.18
N ALA A 291 -4.71 -4.82 10.49
CA ALA A 291 -4.01 -4.88 9.21
C ALA A 291 -4.99 -5.15 8.09
N SER A 292 -4.77 -4.53 6.94
CA SER A 292 -5.48 -4.84 5.70
C SER A 292 -4.49 -5.02 4.55
N THR A 293 -4.82 -5.83 3.56
CA THR A 293 -4.01 -5.90 2.34
C THR A 293 -4.01 -4.56 1.63
N SER A 294 -2.83 -4.13 1.14
CA SER A 294 -2.66 -2.81 0.52
C SER A 294 -3.31 -2.73 -0.85
N THR A 295 -3.98 -1.62 -1.14
CA THR A 295 -4.47 -1.34 -2.50
C THR A 295 -3.36 -0.77 -3.40
N TRP A 296 -2.24 -0.33 -2.84
CA TRP A 296 -1.15 0.34 -3.56
C TRP A 296 -0.60 -0.48 -4.74
N THR A 297 -0.38 -1.79 -4.54
CA THR A 297 0.21 -2.70 -5.54
C THR A 297 -0.82 -3.61 -6.21
N GLN A 298 -2.09 -3.52 -5.85
CA GLN A 298 -3.14 -4.28 -6.50
C GLN A 298 -3.34 -3.83 -7.94
N THR A 299 -3.71 -4.76 -8.81
CA THR A 299 -3.88 -4.51 -10.24
C THR A 299 -5.20 -5.08 -10.76
N THR A 300 -5.79 -4.38 -11.73
CA THR A 300 -6.92 -4.90 -12.52
C THR A 300 -6.46 -5.80 -13.66
N LEU A 301 -5.16 -5.75 -13.99
CA LEU A 301 -4.54 -6.61 -14.98
C LEU A 301 -4.07 -7.90 -14.31
N ASP A 302 -4.38 -9.04 -14.90
CA ASP A 302 -4.11 -10.35 -14.30
C ASP A 302 -4.54 -10.44 -12.82
N PRO A 303 -5.83 -10.18 -12.53
CA PRO A 303 -6.30 -9.92 -11.16
C PRO A 303 -6.13 -11.13 -10.22
N HIS A 304 -6.06 -12.35 -10.77
CA HIS A 304 -5.81 -13.55 -9.94
C HIS A 304 -4.43 -13.54 -9.27
N THR A 305 -3.47 -12.80 -9.80
CA THR A 305 -2.16 -12.61 -9.13
C THR A 305 -2.29 -11.82 -7.82
N ASN A 306 -3.38 -11.03 -7.64
CA ASN A 306 -3.65 -10.39 -6.35
C ASN A 306 -3.86 -11.40 -5.22
N LEU A 307 -4.40 -12.61 -5.50
CA LEU A 307 -4.52 -13.66 -4.51
C LEU A 307 -3.17 -14.02 -3.88
N LEU A 308 -2.13 -14.11 -4.70
CA LEU A 308 -0.78 -14.43 -4.24
C LEU A 308 -0.18 -13.27 -3.43
N ARG A 309 -0.38 -12.02 -3.89
CA ARG A 309 0.04 -10.82 -3.15
C ARG A 309 -0.63 -10.77 -1.78
N HIS A 310 -1.95 -10.88 -1.74
CA HIS A 310 -2.73 -10.84 -0.52
C HIS A 310 -2.32 -11.95 0.47
N THR A 311 -1.95 -13.14 -0.02
CA THR A 311 -1.47 -14.22 0.85
C THR A 311 -0.17 -13.82 1.56
N THR A 312 0.83 -13.31 0.81
CA THR A 312 2.11 -12.89 1.41
C THR A 312 1.96 -11.66 2.31
N GLU A 313 1.08 -10.71 1.95
CA GLU A 313 0.72 -9.56 2.78
C GLU A 313 0.07 -10.00 4.10
N ALA A 314 -0.89 -10.93 4.05
CA ALA A 314 -1.53 -11.49 5.24
C ALA A 314 -0.54 -12.27 6.12
N MET A 315 0.37 -13.05 5.52
CA MET A 315 1.43 -13.75 6.25
C MET A 315 2.31 -12.76 7.03
N SER A 316 2.80 -11.70 6.38
CA SER A 316 3.64 -10.70 7.05
C SER A 316 2.90 -9.94 8.15
N ALA A 317 1.60 -9.67 7.99
CA ALA A 317 0.75 -9.09 9.03
C ALA A 317 0.67 -9.98 10.27
N VAL A 318 0.35 -11.26 10.09
CA VAL A 318 0.21 -12.23 11.19
C VAL A 318 1.54 -12.40 11.92
N LEU A 319 2.63 -12.65 11.20
CA LEU A 319 3.97 -12.84 11.77
C LEU A 319 4.53 -11.57 12.42
N GLY A 320 4.15 -10.39 11.91
CA GLY A 320 4.51 -9.08 12.47
C GLY A 320 3.74 -8.70 13.73
N GLY A 321 2.74 -9.50 14.13
CA GLY A 321 1.98 -9.28 15.37
C GLY A 321 0.75 -8.38 15.21
N ALA A 322 0.10 -8.36 14.04
CA ALA A 322 -1.23 -7.75 13.89
C ALA A 322 -2.29 -8.53 14.68
N ASP A 323 -3.23 -7.84 15.30
CA ASP A 323 -4.30 -8.44 16.10
C ASP A 323 -5.48 -8.88 15.24
N SER A 324 -5.62 -8.28 14.07
CA SER A 324 -6.61 -8.65 13.08
C SER A 324 -6.11 -8.38 11.67
N ILE A 325 -6.54 -9.21 10.72
CA ILE A 325 -6.22 -9.10 9.30
C ILE A 325 -7.49 -9.09 8.45
N GLN A 326 -7.58 -8.13 7.55
CA GLN A 326 -8.63 -7.99 6.54
C GLN A 326 -7.99 -8.19 5.17
N VAL A 327 -8.36 -9.26 4.47
CA VAL A 327 -7.93 -9.53 3.11
C VAL A 327 -8.97 -9.01 2.13
N ALA A 328 -8.53 -8.20 1.16
CA ALA A 328 -9.40 -7.71 0.10
C ALA A 328 -9.71 -8.82 -0.92
N ALA A 329 -10.87 -8.75 -1.55
CA ALA A 329 -11.16 -9.61 -2.70
C ALA A 329 -10.22 -9.27 -3.86
N TYR A 330 -9.78 -10.26 -4.63
CA TYR A 330 -8.81 -10.09 -5.72
C TYR A 330 -9.31 -9.17 -6.85
N ASP A 331 -10.63 -9.05 -6.97
CA ASP A 331 -11.38 -8.30 -7.98
C ASP A 331 -11.97 -6.97 -7.45
N CYS A 332 -11.68 -6.59 -6.21
CA CYS A 332 -12.29 -5.44 -5.52
C CYS A 332 -12.08 -4.08 -6.22
N LEU A 333 -11.12 -3.99 -7.15
CA LEU A 333 -10.83 -2.76 -7.89
C LEU A 333 -11.83 -2.47 -9.03
N TYR A 334 -12.56 -3.47 -9.49
CA TYR A 334 -13.48 -3.34 -10.63
C TYR A 334 -14.83 -4.03 -10.41
N GLN A 335 -14.95 -4.81 -9.35
CA GLN A 335 -16.17 -5.55 -9.05
C GLN A 335 -16.56 -5.38 -7.58
N HIS A 336 -17.82 -5.09 -7.34
CA HIS A 336 -18.38 -5.16 -6.00
C HIS A 336 -18.55 -6.62 -5.58
N TYR A 337 -18.69 -6.84 -4.29
CA TYR A 337 -18.81 -8.13 -3.64
C TYR A 337 -19.43 -9.24 -4.50
N THR A 338 -18.67 -10.31 -4.74
CA THR A 338 -19.17 -11.59 -5.24
C THR A 338 -18.95 -12.66 -4.18
N GLU A 339 -19.83 -13.65 -4.08
CA GLU A 339 -19.68 -14.74 -3.12
C GLU A 339 -18.36 -15.51 -3.34
N PHE A 340 -17.98 -15.70 -4.59
CA PHE A 340 -16.74 -16.41 -4.94
C PHE A 340 -15.50 -15.67 -4.48
N SER A 341 -15.34 -14.41 -4.84
CA SER A 341 -14.14 -13.63 -4.47
C SER A 341 -14.09 -13.36 -2.97
N ALA A 342 -15.22 -13.07 -2.32
CA ALA A 342 -15.32 -12.93 -0.87
C ALA A 342 -14.98 -14.21 -0.12
N ARG A 343 -15.39 -15.38 -0.64
CA ARG A 343 -15.00 -16.68 -0.08
C ARG A 343 -13.48 -16.90 -0.16
N LEU A 344 -12.86 -16.59 -1.30
CA LEU A 344 -11.42 -16.73 -1.45
C LEU A 344 -10.67 -15.79 -0.47
N ALA A 345 -11.06 -14.54 -0.39
CA ALA A 345 -10.48 -13.56 0.52
C ALA A 345 -10.58 -14.00 1.99
N ARG A 346 -11.72 -14.56 2.40
CA ARG A 346 -11.91 -15.12 3.75
C ARG A 346 -11.08 -16.37 4.00
N ASN A 347 -10.92 -17.24 2.98
CA ASN A 347 -10.21 -18.51 3.14
C ASN A 347 -8.69 -18.34 3.21
N GLN A 348 -8.11 -17.27 2.62
CA GLN A 348 -6.68 -17.03 2.69
C GLN A 348 -6.18 -16.93 4.15
N PRO A 349 -6.72 -16.03 5.01
CA PRO A 349 -6.32 -16.01 6.42
C PRO A 349 -6.68 -17.29 7.18
N LEU A 350 -7.80 -17.97 6.85
CA LEU A 350 -8.15 -19.25 7.50
C LEU A 350 -7.06 -20.30 7.29
N ILE A 351 -6.54 -20.43 6.06
CA ILE A 351 -5.42 -21.36 5.78
C ILE A 351 -4.20 -20.97 6.60
N LEU A 352 -3.90 -19.69 6.71
CA LEU A 352 -2.72 -19.22 7.45
C LEU A 352 -2.84 -19.46 8.96
N LEU A 353 -4.04 -19.38 9.51
CA LEU A 353 -4.28 -19.52 10.95
C LEU A 353 -4.58 -20.96 11.34
N GLU A 354 -5.46 -21.66 10.61
CA GLU A 354 -5.95 -22.99 10.98
C GLU A 354 -5.09 -24.14 10.45
N GLU A 355 -4.44 -23.97 9.29
CA GLU A 355 -3.62 -25.02 8.67
C GLU A 355 -2.12 -24.74 8.85
N ALA A 356 -1.67 -23.51 8.61
CA ALA A 356 -0.27 -23.14 8.71
C ALA A 356 0.14 -22.68 10.12
N HIS A 357 -0.82 -22.41 11.01
CA HIS A 357 -0.61 -22.08 12.41
C HIS A 357 0.35 -20.91 12.66
N LEU A 358 0.28 -19.86 11.83
CA LEU A 358 1.24 -18.76 11.87
C LEU A 358 1.13 -17.88 13.12
N ASP A 359 0.05 -17.96 13.86
CA ASP A 359 -0.21 -17.19 15.08
C ASP A 359 0.01 -17.97 16.40
N TRP A 360 0.44 -19.24 16.33
CA TRP A 360 0.67 -20.07 17.51
C TRP A 360 1.88 -19.62 18.35
N VAL A 361 2.87 -19.01 17.70
CA VAL A 361 4.07 -18.49 18.36
C VAL A 361 4.01 -16.98 18.42
N ALA A 362 4.18 -16.44 19.63
CA ALA A 362 4.36 -15.00 19.80
C ALA A 362 5.70 -14.57 19.22
N ASP A 363 5.71 -13.51 18.40
CA ASP A 363 6.90 -12.92 17.77
C ASP A 363 7.87 -13.96 17.17
N PRO A 364 7.45 -14.74 16.16
CA PRO A 364 8.33 -15.74 15.54
C PRO A 364 9.57 -15.14 14.86
N ALA A 365 9.59 -13.82 14.68
CA ALA A 365 10.73 -13.07 14.15
C ALA A 365 11.80 -12.75 15.20
N ALA A 366 11.51 -12.96 16.49
CA ALA A 366 12.43 -12.67 17.58
C ALA A 366 13.74 -13.46 17.47
N GLY A 367 14.86 -12.78 17.66
CA GLY A 367 16.20 -13.38 17.58
C GLY A 367 16.74 -13.58 16.16
N SER A 368 15.96 -13.28 15.11
CA SER A 368 16.47 -13.22 13.75
C SER A 368 17.42 -12.04 13.59
N TYR A 369 18.67 -12.29 13.29
CA TYR A 369 19.67 -11.23 13.12
C TYR A 369 19.24 -10.15 12.15
N PHE A 370 18.69 -10.55 11.01
CA PHE A 370 18.18 -9.63 9.98
C PHE A 370 16.97 -8.84 10.48
N LEU A 371 15.94 -9.52 10.99
CA LEU A 371 14.70 -8.86 11.39
C LEU A 371 14.86 -7.97 12.62
N GLU A 372 15.72 -8.34 13.57
CA GLU A 372 16.00 -7.46 14.70
C GLU A 372 16.73 -6.19 14.27
N THR A 373 17.74 -6.33 13.39
CA THR A 373 18.46 -5.17 12.85
C THR A 373 17.53 -4.27 12.04
N LEU A 374 16.75 -4.84 11.14
CA LEU A 374 15.82 -4.08 10.31
C LEU A 374 14.72 -3.38 11.15
N THR A 375 14.24 -4.07 12.21
CA THR A 375 13.26 -3.47 13.15
C THR A 375 13.85 -2.26 13.87
N ASP A 376 15.09 -2.35 14.34
CA ASP A 376 15.78 -1.26 15.03
C ASP A 376 16.07 -0.08 14.10
N GLU A 377 16.60 -0.35 12.90
CA GLU A 377 16.89 0.68 11.89
C GLU A 377 15.61 1.42 11.47
N LEU A 378 14.53 0.69 11.19
CA LEU A 378 13.24 1.27 10.84
C LEU A 378 12.67 2.09 12.01
N ALA A 379 12.76 1.57 13.23
CA ALA A 379 12.30 2.30 14.42
C ALA A 379 13.07 3.61 14.61
N ARG A 380 14.41 3.58 14.47
CA ARG A 380 15.24 4.79 14.57
C ARG A 380 14.90 5.80 13.48
N ALA A 381 14.79 5.36 12.22
CA ALA A 381 14.46 6.23 11.11
C ALA A 381 13.06 6.86 11.29
N ALA A 382 12.07 6.06 11.68
CA ALA A 382 10.71 6.54 11.94
C ALA A 382 10.66 7.52 13.12
N TRP A 383 11.47 7.29 14.17
CA TRP A 383 11.53 8.19 15.32
C TRP A 383 12.14 9.55 14.96
N VAL A 384 13.20 9.55 14.15
CA VAL A 384 13.82 10.79 13.65
C VAL A 384 12.83 11.58 12.80
N GLU A 385 12.12 10.92 11.90
CA GLU A 385 11.12 11.57 11.05
C GLU A 385 9.92 12.08 11.87
N PHE A 386 9.46 11.30 12.87
CA PHE A 386 8.45 11.72 13.82
C PHE A 386 8.88 13.00 14.56
N GLN A 387 10.09 13.03 15.15
CA GLN A 387 10.59 14.19 15.86
C GLN A 387 10.72 15.42 14.93
N ALA A 388 11.14 15.22 13.68
CA ALA A 388 11.24 16.29 12.70
C ALA A 388 9.87 16.88 12.34
N LEU A 389 8.81 16.06 12.33
CA LEU A 389 7.43 16.50 12.11
C LEU A 389 6.87 17.20 13.35
N GLU A 390 7.08 16.65 14.55
CA GLU A 390 6.65 17.26 15.83
C GLU A 390 7.29 18.63 16.05
N ALA A 391 8.57 18.82 15.68
CA ALA A 391 9.23 20.12 15.74
C ALA A 391 8.57 21.19 14.86
N LYS A 392 7.71 20.80 13.92
CA LYS A 392 6.95 21.69 13.01
C LYS A 392 5.47 21.80 13.41
N GLY A 393 5.09 21.32 14.59
CA GLY A 393 3.71 21.34 15.08
C GLY A 393 2.93 20.04 14.81
N GLY A 394 3.61 18.95 14.47
CA GLY A 394 3.02 17.62 14.28
C GLY A 394 2.05 17.53 13.09
N MET A 395 1.22 16.50 13.08
CA MET A 395 0.23 16.28 12.00
C MET A 395 -0.84 17.37 11.93
N LEU A 396 -0.99 18.18 12.94
CA LEU A 396 -1.95 19.29 12.91
C LEU A 396 -1.47 20.43 12.00
N GLU A 397 -0.21 20.86 12.17
CA GLU A 397 0.36 22.02 11.47
C GLU A 397 1.16 21.63 10.22
N ALA A 398 1.89 20.51 10.27
CA ALA A 398 2.79 20.06 9.21
C ALA A 398 2.16 19.05 8.24
N ARG A 399 0.86 18.83 8.30
CA ARG A 399 0.15 17.83 7.48
C ARG A 399 0.38 18.00 5.98
N ASN A 400 0.22 19.22 5.46
CA ASN A 400 0.41 19.45 4.03
C ASN A 400 1.82 19.08 3.57
N GLN A 401 2.82 19.34 4.40
CA GLN A 401 4.21 18.97 4.15
C GLN A 401 4.40 17.44 4.19
N ALA A 402 3.74 16.74 5.13
CA ALA A 402 3.74 15.28 5.18
C ALA A 402 3.09 14.68 3.92
N MET A 403 1.97 15.24 3.46
CA MET A 403 1.29 14.79 2.24
C MET A 403 2.10 15.05 0.98
N GLU A 404 2.80 16.18 0.91
CA GLU A 404 3.73 16.49 -0.18
C GLU A 404 4.91 15.50 -0.21
N ALA A 405 5.47 15.17 0.96
CA ALA A 405 6.53 14.17 1.07
C ALA A 405 6.05 12.78 0.60
N ILE A 406 4.84 12.35 0.96
CA ILE A 406 4.24 11.11 0.46
C ILE A 406 4.07 11.15 -1.05
N SER A 407 3.54 12.25 -1.60
CA SER A 407 3.31 12.41 -3.03
C SER A 407 4.62 12.31 -3.82
N LYS A 408 5.70 12.92 -3.31
CA LYS A 408 7.03 12.83 -3.90
C LYS A 408 7.54 11.37 -3.94
N VAL A 409 7.43 10.66 -2.83
CA VAL A 409 7.84 9.23 -2.76
C VAL A 409 6.95 8.37 -3.66
N GLY A 410 5.65 8.61 -3.67
CA GLY A 410 4.70 7.92 -4.56
C GLY A 410 5.07 8.09 -6.03
N LEU A 411 5.45 9.30 -6.44
CA LEU A 411 5.91 9.58 -7.80
C LEU A 411 7.21 8.84 -8.14
N GLU A 412 8.18 8.80 -7.21
CA GLU A 412 9.43 8.05 -7.44
C GLU A 412 9.18 6.53 -7.56
N LYS A 413 8.31 5.97 -6.70
CA LYS A 413 7.90 4.56 -6.83
C LYS A 413 7.20 4.30 -8.16
N PHE A 414 6.34 5.21 -8.59
CA PHE A 414 5.67 5.13 -9.89
C PHE A 414 6.69 5.13 -11.04
N LYS A 415 7.68 6.03 -11.04
CA LYS A 415 8.75 6.05 -12.04
C LYS A 415 9.51 4.72 -12.07
N ARG A 416 9.83 4.14 -10.93
CA ARG A 416 10.50 2.84 -10.83
C ARG A 416 9.68 1.70 -11.43
N ILE A 417 8.36 1.72 -11.26
CA ILE A 417 7.45 0.76 -11.91
C ILE A 417 7.39 1.01 -13.40
N ALA A 418 7.22 2.27 -13.83
CA ALA A 418 7.15 2.64 -15.25
C ALA A 418 8.42 2.28 -16.00
N THR A 419 9.59 2.42 -15.37
CA THR A 419 10.90 2.06 -15.94
C THR A 419 11.24 0.56 -15.81
N GLY A 420 10.45 -0.23 -15.06
CA GLY A 420 10.68 -1.65 -14.78
C GLY A 420 11.81 -1.94 -13.82
N GLN A 421 12.30 -0.93 -13.11
CA GLN A 421 13.19 -1.15 -11.95
C GLN A 421 12.45 -1.92 -10.85
N ASP A 422 11.18 -1.56 -10.61
CA ASP A 422 10.31 -2.33 -9.73
C ASP A 422 9.33 -3.14 -10.60
N VAL A 423 9.29 -4.45 -10.34
CA VAL A 423 8.46 -5.38 -11.09
C VAL A 423 7.12 -5.57 -10.40
N VAL A 424 6.05 -5.34 -11.16
CA VAL A 424 4.69 -5.75 -10.79
C VAL A 424 4.23 -6.81 -11.77
N VAL A 425 4.21 -8.05 -11.32
CA VAL A 425 3.86 -9.23 -12.14
C VAL A 425 2.46 -9.06 -12.74
N GLY A 426 2.33 -9.37 -14.02
CA GLY A 426 1.08 -9.21 -14.77
C GLY A 426 0.82 -7.77 -15.26
N THR A 427 1.48 -6.78 -14.67
CA THR A 427 1.31 -5.36 -15.02
C THR A 427 2.42 -4.84 -15.94
N ASN A 428 3.65 -4.70 -15.44
CA ASN A 428 4.77 -4.20 -16.21
C ASN A 428 5.75 -5.31 -16.66
N ARG A 429 5.64 -6.52 -16.09
CA ARG A 429 6.42 -7.68 -16.48
C ARG A 429 5.60 -8.97 -16.36
N PHE A 430 5.98 -9.99 -17.13
CA PHE A 430 5.33 -11.31 -17.12
C PHE A 430 3.82 -11.24 -17.39
N GLN A 431 3.43 -10.41 -18.35
CA GLN A 431 2.03 -10.21 -18.73
C GLN A 431 1.45 -11.46 -19.39
N ASN A 432 0.18 -11.75 -19.12
CA ASN A 432 -0.56 -12.77 -19.83
C ASN A 432 -1.01 -12.23 -21.19
N ALA A 433 -0.40 -12.71 -22.28
CA ALA A 433 -0.76 -12.28 -23.63
C ALA A 433 -2.19 -12.68 -24.05
N GLN A 434 -2.79 -13.65 -23.37
CA GLN A 434 -4.15 -14.14 -23.63
C GLN A 434 -5.17 -13.61 -22.62
N GLU A 435 -4.79 -12.60 -21.83
CA GLU A 435 -5.66 -12.02 -20.81
C GLU A 435 -6.98 -11.53 -21.42
N LYS A 436 -8.08 -11.93 -20.79
CA LYS A 436 -9.42 -11.42 -21.08
C LYS A 436 -9.90 -10.67 -19.85
N PHE A 437 -10.42 -9.46 -20.07
CA PHE A 437 -10.97 -8.69 -18.98
C PHE A 437 -12.36 -9.23 -18.57
N ASP A 438 -12.52 -9.51 -17.29
CA ASP A 438 -13.79 -9.90 -16.69
C ASP A 438 -14.71 -8.69 -16.43
N PHE A 439 -14.29 -7.52 -16.88
CA PHE A 439 -14.97 -6.24 -16.71
C PHE A 439 -15.00 -5.44 -18.02
N GLN A 440 -15.83 -4.41 -18.05
CA GLN A 440 -15.93 -3.50 -19.19
C GLN A 440 -14.89 -2.36 -19.06
N PRO A 441 -13.79 -2.36 -19.85
CA PRO A 441 -12.72 -1.35 -19.72
C PRO A 441 -13.23 0.09 -19.79
N LYS A 442 -14.22 0.37 -20.65
CA LYS A 442 -14.81 1.69 -20.78
C LYS A 442 -15.57 2.15 -19.53
N GLN A 443 -16.23 1.22 -18.84
CA GLN A 443 -16.96 1.53 -17.60
C GLN A 443 -15.95 1.80 -16.48
N LEU A 444 -14.95 0.94 -16.34
CA LEU A 444 -13.91 1.08 -15.33
C LEU A 444 -13.17 2.41 -15.45
N LEU A 445 -12.70 2.78 -16.64
CA LEU A 445 -12.01 4.06 -16.88
C LEU A 445 -12.89 5.31 -16.60
N ARG A 446 -14.20 5.16 -16.52
CA ARG A 446 -15.14 6.22 -16.19
C ARG A 446 -15.63 6.17 -14.75
N SER A 447 -15.34 5.09 -14.05
CA SER A 447 -15.74 4.91 -12.65
C SER A 447 -14.98 5.90 -11.77
N ARG A 448 -15.70 6.55 -10.85
CA ARG A 448 -15.10 7.38 -9.81
C ARG A 448 -14.44 6.55 -8.70
N ASP A 449 -14.82 5.26 -8.63
CA ASP A 449 -14.31 4.31 -7.64
C ASP A 449 -12.99 3.66 -8.10
N PHE A 450 -12.59 3.89 -9.34
CA PHE A 450 -11.31 3.42 -9.87
C PHE A 450 -10.17 4.25 -9.26
N ASP A 451 -9.56 3.69 -8.22
CA ASP A 451 -8.59 4.38 -7.39
C ASP A 451 -7.36 4.84 -8.19
N THR A 452 -7.18 6.14 -8.26
CA THR A 452 -6.09 6.80 -9.00
C THR A 452 -4.78 6.86 -8.21
N THR A 453 -4.81 6.51 -6.91
CA THR A 453 -3.62 6.61 -6.05
C THR A 453 -2.71 5.39 -6.15
N ARG A 454 -3.15 4.29 -6.77
CA ARG A 454 -2.40 3.04 -6.89
C ARG A 454 -1.20 3.16 -7.83
N ALA A 455 -0.12 2.51 -7.47
CA ALA A 455 1.11 2.51 -8.26
C ALA A 455 0.92 1.95 -9.69
N THR A 456 -0.02 1.02 -9.86
CA THR A 456 -0.31 0.36 -11.12
C THR A 456 -1.30 1.11 -12.01
N TYR A 457 -2.05 2.08 -11.43
CA TYR A 457 -3.11 2.82 -12.12
C TYR A 457 -2.69 3.41 -13.48
N PRO A 458 -1.54 4.11 -13.61
CA PRO A 458 -1.14 4.66 -14.90
C PRO A 458 -0.89 3.60 -15.98
N SER A 459 -0.25 2.50 -15.63
CA SER A 459 -0.01 1.38 -16.55
C SER A 459 -1.33 0.69 -16.96
N GLU A 460 -2.26 0.58 -16.02
CA GLU A 460 -3.60 0.03 -16.30
C GLU A 460 -4.39 0.92 -17.24
N VAL A 461 -4.44 2.23 -16.98
CA VAL A 461 -5.12 3.19 -17.87
C VAL A 461 -4.56 3.11 -19.28
N LEU A 462 -3.24 3.06 -19.43
CA LEU A 462 -2.57 2.91 -20.73
C LEU A 462 -3.04 1.64 -21.46
N ARG A 463 -2.97 0.50 -20.80
CA ARG A 463 -3.35 -0.78 -21.42
C ARG A 463 -4.83 -0.86 -21.75
N LEU A 464 -5.71 -0.41 -20.83
CA LEU A 464 -7.16 -0.42 -21.05
C LEU A 464 -7.58 0.55 -22.15
N ALA A 465 -7.00 1.75 -22.19
CA ALA A 465 -7.26 2.72 -23.26
C ALA A 465 -6.78 2.20 -24.62
N THR A 466 -5.62 1.54 -24.66
CA THR A 466 -5.08 0.90 -25.87
C THR A 466 -5.99 -0.23 -26.34
N ALA A 467 -6.42 -1.10 -25.44
CA ALA A 467 -7.34 -2.20 -25.79
C ALA A 467 -8.65 -1.66 -26.39
N LEU A 468 -9.24 -0.64 -25.80
CA LEU A 468 -10.44 0.02 -26.33
C LEU A 468 -10.22 0.68 -27.69
N HIS A 469 -9.03 1.24 -27.91
CA HIS A 469 -8.68 1.85 -29.19
C HIS A 469 -8.62 0.80 -30.31
N PHE A 470 -7.97 -0.33 -30.06
CA PHE A 470 -7.85 -1.41 -31.04
C PHE A 470 -9.15 -2.21 -31.21
N GLU A 471 -9.97 -2.35 -30.16
CA GLU A 471 -11.29 -2.97 -30.28
C GLU A 471 -12.19 -2.22 -31.27
N ARG A 472 -12.18 -0.89 -31.22
CA ARG A 472 -12.96 -0.03 -32.14
C ARG A 472 -12.48 -0.11 -33.58
N ARG A 473 -11.27 -0.62 -33.83
CA ARG A 473 -10.61 -0.69 -35.13
C ARG A 473 -10.35 -2.11 -35.58
N ALA A 474 -11.08 -3.08 -35.06
CA ALA A 474 -10.88 -4.51 -35.34
C ALA A 474 -10.83 -4.86 -36.85
N ASN A 475 -11.41 -4.00 -37.71
CA ASN A 475 -11.46 -4.19 -39.17
C ASN A 475 -10.75 -3.07 -39.96
N GLN A 476 -10.06 -2.14 -39.33
CA GLN A 476 -9.28 -1.11 -40.00
C GLN A 476 -7.80 -1.28 -39.67
N ASP A 477 -6.95 -0.88 -40.60
CA ASP A 477 -5.49 -0.97 -40.50
C ASP A 477 -4.98 -0.60 -39.10
N LYS A 478 -4.38 -1.54 -38.41
CA LYS A 478 -3.73 -1.35 -37.12
C LYS A 478 -2.48 -0.51 -37.35
N GLN A 479 -2.60 0.78 -37.15
CA GLN A 479 -1.48 1.71 -37.24
C GLN A 479 -0.83 1.84 -35.86
N ALA A 480 0.47 1.62 -35.77
CA ALA A 480 1.25 1.96 -34.58
C ALA A 480 1.92 3.30 -34.84
N THR A 481 1.60 4.28 -34.00
CA THR A 481 2.25 5.59 -34.04
C THR A 481 3.07 5.76 -32.78
N LEU A 482 4.36 5.98 -32.94
CA LEU A 482 5.28 6.28 -31.85
C LEU A 482 5.76 7.72 -32.03
N VAL A 483 5.46 8.57 -31.06
CA VAL A 483 5.91 9.96 -31.04
C VAL A 483 6.92 10.08 -29.89
N LEU A 484 8.15 10.43 -30.21
CA LEU A 484 9.24 10.63 -29.25
C LEU A 484 9.60 12.10 -29.21
N LEU A 485 9.62 12.67 -27.99
CA LEU A 485 10.04 14.05 -27.76
C LEU A 485 11.25 14.05 -26.82
N GLY A 486 12.20 14.92 -27.04
CA GLY A 486 13.38 15.02 -26.21
C GLY A 486 14.69 14.98 -26.98
N ASN A 487 15.71 14.26 -26.47
CA ASN A 487 17.02 14.24 -27.08
C ASN A 487 17.03 13.49 -28.43
N ALA A 488 17.46 14.17 -29.49
CA ALA A 488 17.45 13.66 -30.86
C ALA A 488 18.23 12.34 -31.01
N ALA A 489 19.42 12.26 -30.45
CA ALA A 489 20.26 11.05 -30.59
C ALA A 489 19.63 9.80 -29.96
N VAL A 490 19.03 9.95 -28.77
CA VAL A 490 18.33 8.85 -28.09
C VAL A 490 17.10 8.42 -28.87
N ASN A 491 16.36 9.40 -29.41
CA ASN A 491 15.16 9.13 -30.20
C ASN A 491 15.48 8.43 -31.52
N GLU A 492 16.58 8.77 -32.20
CA GLU A 492 17.02 8.07 -33.40
C GLU A 492 17.31 6.59 -33.15
N GLU A 493 18.00 6.30 -32.07
CA GLU A 493 18.31 4.92 -31.68
C GLU A 493 17.03 4.13 -31.36
N ILE A 494 16.09 4.70 -30.62
CA ILE A 494 14.80 4.09 -30.32
C ILE A 494 13.98 3.87 -31.59
N ALA A 495 13.93 4.87 -32.47
CA ALA A 495 13.20 4.77 -33.75
C ALA A 495 13.78 3.69 -34.66
N ALA A 496 15.10 3.62 -34.79
CA ALA A 496 15.78 2.60 -35.59
C ALA A 496 15.52 1.19 -35.06
N ALA A 497 15.60 1.02 -33.72
CA ALA A 497 15.34 -0.27 -33.08
C ALA A 497 13.87 -0.69 -33.25
N PHE A 498 12.93 0.24 -33.12
CA PHE A 498 11.49 -0.01 -33.33
C PHE A 498 11.20 -0.38 -34.81
N TRP A 499 11.85 0.29 -35.74
CA TRP A 499 11.77 -0.05 -37.16
C TRP A 499 12.22 -1.50 -37.45
N HIS A 500 13.41 -1.88 -36.97
CA HIS A 500 13.93 -3.24 -37.14
C HIS A 500 13.04 -4.31 -36.52
N LEU A 501 12.33 -3.95 -35.45
CA LEU A 501 11.40 -4.83 -34.80
C LEU A 501 10.15 -5.09 -35.64
N LEU A 502 9.61 -4.05 -36.28
CA LEU A 502 8.45 -4.16 -37.17
C LEU A 502 8.79 -4.82 -38.49
N HIS A 503 10.05 -4.76 -38.88
CA HIS A 503 10.56 -5.29 -40.16
C HIS A 503 11.72 -6.29 -39.94
N PRO A 504 11.45 -7.45 -39.32
CA PRO A 504 12.49 -8.43 -39.03
C PRO A 504 13.13 -8.92 -40.35
N GLY A 505 14.45 -8.79 -40.44
CA GLY A 505 15.25 -9.19 -41.60
C GLY A 505 15.57 -8.08 -42.61
N GLN A 506 15.07 -6.88 -42.43
CA GLN A 506 15.50 -5.72 -43.21
C GLN A 506 16.76 -5.09 -42.59
N THR A 507 17.78 -4.90 -43.40
CA THR A 507 19.04 -4.22 -42.99
C THR A 507 19.04 -2.72 -43.33
N SER A 508 17.99 -2.22 -43.97
CA SER A 508 17.84 -0.81 -44.29
C SER A 508 17.54 0.02 -43.04
N GLN A 509 18.16 1.17 -42.95
CA GLN A 509 17.77 2.15 -41.91
C GLN A 509 16.34 2.65 -42.16
N PRO A 510 15.59 2.99 -41.10
CA PRO A 510 14.29 3.61 -41.27
C PRO A 510 14.43 4.88 -42.11
N PRO A 511 13.40 5.24 -42.90
CA PRO A 511 13.40 6.51 -43.61
C PRO A 511 13.39 7.65 -42.58
N MET A 512 14.54 8.25 -42.39
CA MET A 512 14.70 9.38 -41.47
C MET A 512 14.40 10.66 -42.24
N PRO A 513 13.47 11.52 -41.83
CA PRO A 513 13.29 12.83 -42.44
C PRO A 513 14.52 13.71 -42.18
N ASP A 514 14.84 14.56 -43.14
CA ASP A 514 15.97 15.50 -43.06
C ASP A 514 15.66 16.61 -42.07
N ILE A 515 16.17 16.49 -40.83
CA ILE A 515 15.79 17.40 -39.72
C ILE A 515 16.99 17.97 -38.99
N ALA A 516 16.98 19.28 -38.97
CA ALA A 516 17.90 20.13 -38.24
C ALA A 516 17.35 20.59 -36.89
N SER A 517 16.72 19.73 -36.11
CA SER A 517 16.15 20.12 -34.82
C SER A 517 16.38 19.09 -33.71
N ASP A 518 16.47 19.56 -32.47
CA ASP A 518 16.81 18.78 -31.27
C ASP A 518 15.68 17.90 -30.72
N SER A 519 14.56 17.72 -31.43
CA SER A 519 13.46 16.87 -30.97
C SER A 519 12.57 16.40 -32.10
N TYR A 520 12.04 15.16 -32.02
CA TYR A 520 11.28 14.54 -33.12
C TYR A 520 10.26 13.51 -32.63
N SER A 521 9.34 13.19 -33.51
CA SER A 521 8.32 12.19 -33.34
C SER A 521 8.39 11.14 -34.45
N VAL A 522 8.09 9.88 -34.12
CA VAL A 522 8.06 8.78 -35.10
C VAL A 522 6.63 8.31 -35.27
N LEU A 523 6.12 8.40 -36.48
CA LEU A 523 4.81 7.95 -36.88
C LEU A 523 4.93 6.71 -37.74
N PHE A 524 4.37 5.57 -37.31
CA PHE A 524 4.26 4.38 -38.13
C PHE A 524 2.81 4.17 -38.57
N SER A 525 2.52 4.26 -39.84
CA SER A 525 1.16 4.16 -40.39
C SER A 525 0.94 2.77 -40.94
N LYS A 526 1.24 1.75 -40.83
CA LYS A 526 1.21 0.31 -41.20
C LYS A 526 2.57 -0.34 -41.00
N PRO A 527 2.62 -1.64 -40.88
CA PRO A 527 3.90 -2.35 -40.85
C PRO A 527 4.82 -2.00 -42.04
N ASP A 528 4.24 -1.63 -43.19
CA ASP A 528 4.95 -1.36 -44.42
C ASP A 528 5.17 0.14 -44.73
N GLU A 529 4.56 1.04 -43.97
CA GLU A 529 4.69 2.48 -44.16
C GLU A 529 5.01 3.16 -42.83
N ALA A 530 6.21 3.69 -42.71
CA ALA A 530 6.63 4.50 -41.58
C ALA A 530 6.77 5.96 -42.00
N THR A 531 6.10 6.86 -41.33
CA THR A 531 6.30 8.28 -41.45
C THR A 531 6.89 8.80 -40.17
N LEU A 532 8.08 9.36 -40.22
CA LEU A 532 8.75 10.01 -39.10
C LEU A 532 8.36 11.47 -39.06
N MET A 533 7.77 11.90 -37.98
CA MET A 533 7.49 13.31 -37.72
C MET A 533 8.28 13.78 -36.51
N TYR A 534 8.86 14.93 -36.62
CA TYR A 534 9.67 15.53 -35.58
C TYR A 534 9.02 16.83 -35.06
N ALA A 535 8.97 16.95 -33.76
CA ALA A 535 8.36 18.10 -33.11
C ALA A 535 9.22 18.61 -31.96
N THR A 536 9.37 19.91 -31.88
CA THR A 536 9.97 20.55 -30.71
C THR A 536 8.97 20.56 -29.55
N PRO A 537 9.41 20.66 -28.29
CA PRO A 537 8.50 20.86 -27.15
C PRO A 537 7.52 22.00 -27.33
N ALA A 538 7.92 23.07 -28.02
CA ALA A 538 7.04 24.21 -28.35
C ALA A 538 5.94 23.86 -29.37
N GLN A 539 6.10 22.79 -30.11
CA GLN A 539 5.10 22.27 -31.07
C GLN A 539 4.19 21.21 -30.46
N PHE A 540 4.43 20.83 -29.21
CA PHE A 540 3.68 19.78 -28.53
C PHE A 540 2.17 20.06 -28.50
N ASP A 541 1.74 21.28 -28.15
CA ASP A 541 0.32 21.64 -28.13
C ASP A 541 -0.33 21.58 -29.52
N HIS A 542 0.43 21.87 -30.55
CA HIS A 542 -0.02 21.72 -31.93
C HIS A 542 -0.12 20.26 -32.32
N LEU A 543 0.88 19.46 -31.98
CA LEU A 543 0.93 18.04 -32.21
C LEU A 543 -0.19 17.30 -31.47
N ALA A 544 -0.45 17.68 -30.24
CA ALA A 544 -1.54 17.15 -29.42
C ALA A 544 -2.91 17.35 -30.08
N ARG A 545 -3.13 18.50 -30.72
CA ARG A 545 -4.36 18.78 -31.49
C ARG A 545 -4.44 17.99 -32.79
N VAL A 546 -3.34 17.82 -33.48
CA VAL A 546 -3.27 17.01 -34.70
C VAL A 546 -3.50 15.53 -34.38
N VAL A 547 -2.92 15.07 -33.28
CA VAL A 547 -3.03 13.69 -32.79
C VAL A 547 -4.45 13.33 -32.37
N GLN A 548 -5.25 14.26 -31.85
CA GLN A 548 -6.68 14.01 -31.62
C GLN A 548 -7.47 13.67 -32.87
N GLN A 549 -6.98 14.04 -34.05
CA GLN A 549 -7.63 13.81 -35.34
C GLN A 549 -7.09 12.58 -36.08
N VAL A 550 -5.93 12.05 -35.66
CA VAL A 550 -5.27 10.88 -36.27
C VAL A 550 -5.45 9.68 -35.35
N PRO A 551 -5.60 8.47 -35.88
CA PRO A 551 -5.66 7.24 -35.09
C PRO A 551 -4.29 6.90 -34.50
N VAL A 552 -4.04 7.42 -33.32
CA VAL A 552 -2.70 7.48 -32.72
C VAL A 552 -2.50 6.47 -31.64
N GLY A 553 -1.33 5.87 -31.62
CA GLY A 553 -0.87 5.03 -30.55
C GLY A 553 -0.27 5.79 -29.37
N HIS A 554 0.77 6.59 -29.55
CA HIS A 554 1.60 7.05 -28.42
C HIS A 554 2.27 8.41 -28.67
N ILE A 555 2.16 9.33 -27.67
CA ILE A 555 2.88 10.60 -27.63
C ILE A 555 3.66 10.68 -26.34
N PHE A 556 4.92 11.03 -26.40
CA PHE A 556 5.79 11.17 -25.25
C PHE A 556 6.60 12.45 -25.31
N ASP A 557 6.28 13.41 -24.47
CA ASP A 557 7.23 14.42 -24.01
C ASP A 557 7.72 14.00 -22.61
N ILE A 558 8.75 13.17 -22.61
CA ILE A 558 9.24 12.52 -21.42
C ILE A 558 9.74 13.52 -20.37
N PRO A 559 10.55 14.57 -20.70
CA PRO A 559 11.00 15.53 -19.71
C PRO A 559 9.87 16.30 -19.05
N SER A 560 8.88 16.75 -19.77
CA SER A 560 7.75 17.48 -19.20
C SER A 560 6.75 16.56 -18.49
N LEU A 561 6.53 15.33 -18.96
CA LEU A 561 5.69 14.34 -18.29
C LEU A 561 6.31 13.83 -16.97
N ILE A 562 7.62 13.64 -16.93
CA ILE A 562 8.31 13.22 -15.71
C ILE A 562 8.36 14.34 -14.66
N ASN A 563 8.46 15.60 -15.08
CA ASN A 563 8.50 16.76 -14.22
C ASN A 563 7.10 17.32 -13.88
N SER A 564 6.05 16.86 -14.54
CA SER A 564 4.67 17.20 -14.20
C SER A 564 4.21 16.47 -12.94
N ASP A 565 3.23 17.02 -12.27
CA ASP A 565 2.57 16.29 -11.19
C ASP A 565 1.83 15.04 -11.74
N LEU A 566 1.56 14.10 -10.85
CA LEU A 566 0.91 12.85 -11.21
C LEU A 566 -0.46 13.09 -11.87
N ALA A 567 -1.18 14.13 -11.48
CA ALA A 567 -2.48 14.45 -12.04
C ALA A 567 -2.37 14.89 -13.52
N THR A 568 -1.39 15.73 -13.85
CA THR A 568 -1.09 16.14 -15.23
C THR A 568 -0.65 14.95 -16.08
N LEU A 569 0.17 14.06 -15.51
CA LEU A 569 0.58 12.83 -16.18
C LEU A 569 -0.62 11.92 -16.47
N LEU A 570 -1.49 11.71 -15.49
CA LEU A 570 -2.70 10.89 -15.64
C LEU A 570 -3.69 11.49 -16.63
N GLU A 571 -3.82 12.81 -16.66
CA GLU A 571 -4.67 13.48 -17.63
C GLU A 571 -4.10 13.36 -19.06
N ALA A 572 -2.80 13.48 -19.25
CA ALA A 572 -2.15 13.22 -20.53
C ALA A 572 -2.37 11.77 -20.99
N VAL A 573 -2.20 10.78 -20.09
CA VAL A 573 -2.49 9.37 -20.35
C VAL A 573 -3.95 9.16 -20.75
N ARG A 574 -4.87 9.78 -20.03
CA ARG A 574 -6.32 9.66 -20.24
C ARG A 574 -6.77 10.28 -21.56
N VAL A 575 -6.21 11.44 -21.90
CA VAL A 575 -6.54 12.18 -23.13
C VAL A 575 -5.97 11.50 -24.37
N PHE A 576 -4.73 11.01 -24.30
CA PHE A 576 -3.98 10.52 -25.46
C PHE A 576 -3.98 9.00 -25.63
N GLY A 577 -4.38 8.23 -24.62
CA GLY A 577 -4.50 6.77 -24.71
C GLY A 577 -3.16 6.04 -24.96
N PHE A 578 -2.14 6.38 -24.20
CA PHE A 578 -0.79 5.81 -24.31
C PHE A 578 -0.74 4.31 -24.04
N LYS A 579 0.17 3.61 -24.67
CA LYS A 579 0.42 2.18 -24.45
C LYS A 579 1.46 1.91 -23.37
N GLU A 580 2.54 2.70 -23.33
CA GLU A 580 3.60 2.62 -22.32
C GLU A 580 4.35 3.94 -22.19
N PHE A 581 4.98 4.15 -21.02
CA PHE A 581 5.89 5.27 -20.80
C PHE A 581 7.31 4.88 -21.16
N LEU A 582 7.97 5.73 -21.93
CA LEU A 582 9.38 5.66 -22.23
C LEU A 582 10.09 6.74 -21.43
N VAL A 583 11.08 6.35 -20.65
CA VAL A 583 11.85 7.29 -19.85
C VAL A 583 13.22 7.48 -20.48
N GLU A 584 13.65 8.72 -20.58
CA GLU A 584 14.97 9.07 -21.09
C GLU A 584 16.07 8.31 -20.31
N GLY A 585 17.01 7.70 -21.03
CA GLY A 585 18.12 6.94 -20.46
C GLY A 585 17.89 5.42 -20.33
N HIS A 586 16.75 4.90 -20.75
CA HIS A 586 16.57 3.44 -20.82
C HIS A 586 17.26 2.85 -22.04
N ARG A 587 17.75 1.61 -21.88
CA ARG A 587 18.29 0.86 -23.00
C ARG A 587 17.19 0.61 -24.02
N THR A 588 17.51 0.81 -25.29
CA THR A 588 16.60 0.58 -26.42
C THR A 588 15.90 -0.78 -26.37
N GLU A 589 16.62 -1.83 -25.94
CA GLU A 589 16.10 -3.19 -25.79
C GLU A 589 14.99 -3.29 -24.72
N GLU A 590 15.11 -2.56 -23.61
CA GLU A 590 14.09 -2.53 -22.54
C GLU A 590 12.82 -1.82 -23.02
N VAL A 591 12.99 -0.74 -23.75
CA VAL A 591 11.91 0.02 -24.36
C VAL A 591 11.15 -0.85 -25.36
N LEU A 592 11.89 -1.54 -26.21
CA LEU A 592 11.32 -2.42 -27.25
C LEU A 592 10.62 -3.64 -26.67
N ALA A 593 11.21 -4.27 -25.64
CA ALA A 593 10.57 -5.39 -24.96
C ALA A 593 9.22 -4.98 -24.37
N ARG A 594 9.10 -3.74 -23.87
CA ARG A 594 7.85 -3.19 -23.35
C ARG A 594 6.84 -2.86 -24.43
N LEU A 595 7.28 -2.24 -25.55
CA LEU A 595 6.40 -1.93 -26.67
C LEU A 595 5.81 -3.20 -27.30
N GLN A 596 6.52 -4.32 -27.22
CA GLN A 596 6.03 -5.63 -27.70
C GLN A 596 5.11 -6.34 -26.70
N GLY A 597 4.98 -5.86 -25.49
CA GLY A 597 4.24 -6.55 -24.43
C GLY A 597 4.90 -7.86 -23.99
N ARG A 598 6.21 -7.94 -24.10
CA ARG A 598 7.05 -9.08 -23.69
C ARG A 598 7.66 -8.87 -22.31
#